data_bcd0d17b1206f676b675437e390cb6f1
#
_entry.id   bcd0d17b1206f676b675437e390cb6f1
#
_cell.length_a   1.000
_cell.length_b   1.000
_cell.length_c   1.000
_cell.angle_alpha   90.00
_cell.angle_beta   90.00
_cell.angle_gamma   90.00
#
_symmetry.space_group_name_H-M   'P 1'
#
loop_
_entity.id
_entity.type
_entity.pdbx_description
1 polymer ?
#
loop_
_entity_poly.entity_id
_entity_poly.type
_entity_poly.pdbx_seq_one_letter_code
_entity_poly.pdbx_strand_id
1 'polypeptide(L)'
;DIGALFGYLGLWIALTQGLLLRPVSARIPPVPILRVSLLLMGLAVMGILLPDRSVLLYAVLPLVSLGQGFSSPNLLSLISNKADSSMQGEILGINQSVNSFAQLLPPLIGGFIVAMDIRAPLLVSGSFILLAWLTFVSNRSYRS
;
A
#
# COMPACT_ATOMS: atom_id res chain seq x y z
N ASP A 1 17.34 13.37 -8.13
CA ASP A 1 16.56 13.00 -9.34
C ASP A 1 15.29 12.23 -8.94
N ILE A 2 14.11 12.79 -9.26
CA ILE A 2 12.80 12.18 -8.97
C ILE A 2 12.70 10.81 -9.64
N GLY A 3 13.17 10.70 -10.89
CA GLY A 3 13.18 9.43 -11.62
C GLY A 3 13.97 8.32 -10.93
N ALA A 4 15.10 8.66 -10.32
CA ALA A 4 15.91 7.71 -9.56
C ALA A 4 15.17 7.21 -8.31
N LEU A 5 14.42 8.06 -7.62
CA LEU A 5 13.59 7.67 -6.47
C LEU A 5 12.47 6.70 -6.88
N PHE A 6 11.78 6.98 -7.99
CA PHE A 6 10.76 6.06 -8.52
C PHE A 6 11.36 4.73 -8.98
N GLY A 7 12.53 4.75 -9.65
CA GLY A 7 13.26 3.55 -10.01
C GLY A 7 13.67 2.73 -8.78
N TYR A 8 14.14 3.41 -7.74
CA TYR A 8 14.51 2.77 -6.47
C TYR A 8 13.30 2.13 -5.76
N LEU A 9 12.15 2.83 -5.71
CA LEU A 9 10.89 2.26 -5.21
C LEU A 9 10.46 1.03 -6.02
N GLY A 10 10.48 1.14 -7.35
CA GLY A 10 10.11 0.04 -8.24
C GLY A 10 11.01 -1.19 -8.06
N LEU A 11 12.32 -0.98 -7.91
CA LEU A 11 13.28 -2.05 -7.64
C LEU A 11 12.93 -2.79 -6.34
N TRP A 12 12.67 -2.06 -5.25
CA TRP A 12 12.32 -2.67 -3.97
C TRP A 12 10.96 -3.38 -4.01
N ILE A 13 9.96 -2.86 -4.74
CA ILE A 13 8.69 -3.55 -4.97
C ILE A 13 8.92 -4.86 -5.73
N ALA A 14 9.73 -4.83 -6.79
CA ALA A 14 10.07 -6.01 -7.58
C ALA A 14 10.81 -7.07 -6.76
N LEU A 15 11.79 -6.66 -5.93
CA LEU A 15 12.50 -7.55 -5.01
C LEU A 15 11.55 -8.16 -3.97
N THR A 16 10.65 -7.35 -3.41
CA THR A 16 9.65 -7.83 -2.44
C THR A 16 8.74 -8.87 -3.06
N GLN A 17 8.20 -8.61 -4.23
CA GLN A 17 7.27 -9.53 -4.91
C GLN A 17 7.97 -10.75 -5.50
N GLY A 18 9.18 -10.59 -6.02
CA GLY A 18 9.95 -11.67 -6.64
C GLY A 18 10.61 -12.61 -5.62
N LEU A 19 11.14 -12.07 -4.53
CA LEU A 19 11.94 -12.85 -3.58
C LEU A 19 11.22 -13.13 -2.25
N LEU A 20 10.50 -12.15 -1.70
CA LEU A 20 9.95 -12.24 -0.35
C LEU A 20 8.50 -12.70 -0.31
N LEU A 21 7.70 -12.31 -1.30
CA LEU A 21 6.26 -12.61 -1.29
C LEU A 21 5.99 -14.11 -1.25
N ARG A 22 6.67 -14.89 -2.09
CA ARG A 22 6.44 -16.33 -2.22
C ARG A 22 6.74 -17.11 -0.94
N PRO A 23 7.93 -16.99 -0.31
CA PRO A 23 8.25 -17.71 0.92
C PRO A 23 7.42 -17.26 2.11
N VAL A 24 7.03 -15.98 2.17
CA VAL A 24 6.20 -15.45 3.27
C VAL A 24 4.76 -15.91 3.13
N SER A 25 4.16 -15.79 1.96
CA SER A 25 2.77 -16.21 1.70
C SER A 25 2.58 -17.72 1.72
N ALA A 26 3.64 -18.51 1.56
CA ALA A 26 3.59 -19.95 1.73
C ALA A 26 3.48 -20.39 3.21
N ARG A 27 3.87 -19.52 4.15
CA ARG A 27 3.91 -19.85 5.59
C ARG A 27 2.91 -19.05 6.42
N ILE A 28 2.50 -17.89 5.94
CA ILE A 28 1.65 -16.95 6.67
C ILE A 28 0.41 -16.67 5.82
N PRO A 29 -0.80 -16.78 6.38
CA PRO A 29 -2.03 -16.46 5.67
C PRO A 29 -2.11 -14.97 5.31
N PRO A 30 -2.94 -14.57 4.31
CA PRO A 30 -2.99 -13.20 3.79
C PRO A 30 -3.38 -12.14 4.82
N VAL A 31 -4.23 -12.48 5.78
CA VAL A 31 -4.76 -11.51 6.78
C VAL A 31 -3.67 -10.93 7.68
N PRO A 32 -2.82 -11.71 8.37
CA PRO A 32 -1.70 -11.18 9.15
C PRO A 32 -0.71 -10.38 8.30
N ILE A 33 -0.39 -10.86 7.10
CA ILE A 33 0.51 -10.15 6.19
C ILE A 33 -0.08 -8.76 5.88
N LEU A 34 -1.36 -8.69 5.53
CA LEU A 34 -2.02 -7.43 5.19
C LEU A 34 -2.08 -6.46 6.38
N ARG A 35 -2.30 -6.97 7.60
CA ARG A 35 -2.26 -6.14 8.82
C ARG A 35 -0.90 -5.47 9.01
N VAL A 36 0.16 -6.26 8.93
CA VAL A 36 1.53 -5.76 9.14
C VAL A 36 1.96 -4.83 8.01
N SER A 37 1.67 -5.20 6.76
CA SER A 37 2.08 -4.42 5.59
C SER A 37 1.37 -3.07 5.49
N LEU A 38 0.07 -3.00 5.82
CA LEU A 38 -0.68 -1.73 5.86
C LEU A 38 -0.16 -0.81 6.97
N LEU A 39 0.09 -1.35 8.17
CA LEU A 39 0.67 -0.57 9.26
C LEU A 39 2.06 -0.06 8.90
N LEU A 40 2.93 -0.95 8.40
CA LEU A 40 4.28 -0.59 7.97
C LEU A 40 4.25 0.51 6.91
N MET A 41 3.40 0.37 5.88
CA MET A 41 3.26 1.34 4.82
C MET A 41 2.76 2.70 5.34
N GLY A 42 1.75 2.71 6.20
CA GLY A 42 1.22 3.94 6.79
C GLY A 42 2.25 4.68 7.64
N LEU A 43 2.97 3.95 8.50
CA LEU A 43 4.05 4.51 9.33
C LEU A 43 5.23 4.97 8.47
N ALA A 44 5.61 4.22 7.43
CA ALA A 44 6.69 4.59 6.54
C ALA A 44 6.35 5.86 5.73
N VAL A 45 5.13 6.00 5.22
CA VAL A 45 4.69 7.23 4.53
C VAL A 45 4.71 8.44 5.48
N MET A 46 4.25 8.28 6.73
CA MET A 46 4.40 9.31 7.75
C MET A 46 5.87 9.59 8.08
N GLY A 47 6.70 8.56 8.08
CA GLY A 47 8.14 8.65 8.32
C GLY A 47 8.89 9.49 7.27
N ILE A 48 8.34 9.66 6.06
CA ILE A 48 8.91 10.54 5.02
C ILE A 48 8.91 12.02 5.47
N LEU A 49 8.04 12.38 6.40
CA LEU A 49 7.95 13.76 6.92
C LEU A 49 9.05 14.11 7.94
N LEU A 50 9.71 13.10 8.52
CA LEU A 50 10.69 13.30 9.60
C LEU A 50 12.08 13.72 9.12
N PRO A 51 12.61 13.24 7.99
CA PRO A 51 13.97 13.54 7.58
C PRO A 51 14.14 14.95 7.00
N ASP A 52 15.00 15.76 7.60
CA ASP A 52 15.50 17.01 7.00
C ASP A 52 16.58 16.76 5.91
N ARG A 53 17.04 15.51 5.77
CA ARG A 53 18.08 15.12 4.81
C ARG A 53 17.56 14.10 3.80
N SER A 54 17.74 14.39 2.51
CA SER A 54 17.34 13.53 1.40
C SER A 54 17.91 12.10 1.49
N VAL A 55 19.06 11.91 2.14
CA VAL A 55 19.67 10.58 2.33
C VAL A 55 18.79 9.65 3.17
N LEU A 56 18.07 10.19 4.16
CA LEU A 56 17.18 9.38 5.00
C LEU A 56 15.95 8.87 4.25
N LEU A 57 15.55 9.52 3.16
CA LEU A 57 14.50 9.03 2.27
C LEU A 57 14.84 7.65 1.71
N TYR A 58 16.10 7.44 1.33
CA TYR A 58 16.56 6.13 0.82
C TYR A 58 16.43 5.00 1.85
N ALA A 59 16.39 5.31 3.14
CA ALA A 59 16.14 4.32 4.19
C ALA A 59 14.63 4.06 4.40
N VAL A 60 13.79 5.07 4.20
CA VAL A 60 12.32 4.96 4.41
C VAL A 60 11.61 4.37 3.19
N LEU A 61 12.05 4.69 1.98
CA LEU A 61 11.44 4.20 0.74
C LEU A 61 11.37 2.66 0.63
N PRO A 62 12.37 1.88 1.04
CA PRO A 62 12.25 0.42 1.11
C PRO A 62 11.10 -0.07 1.98
N LEU A 63 10.82 0.60 3.11
CA LEU A 63 9.72 0.24 3.99
C LEU A 63 8.36 0.49 3.34
N VAL A 64 8.23 1.60 2.60
CA VAL A 64 7.03 1.88 1.78
C VAL A 64 6.86 0.79 0.72
N SER A 65 7.95 0.43 0.03
CA SER A 65 7.95 -0.58 -1.03
C SER A 65 7.60 -1.99 -0.50
N LEU A 66 8.12 -2.36 0.68
CA LEU A 66 7.75 -3.61 1.37
C LEU A 66 6.26 -3.62 1.69
N GLY A 67 5.74 -2.54 2.28
CA GLY A 67 4.32 -2.42 2.58
C GLY A 67 3.46 -2.57 1.33
N GLN A 68 3.78 -1.86 0.25
CA GLN A 68 3.08 -1.92 -1.03
C GLN A 68 3.21 -3.30 -1.69
N GLY A 69 4.43 -3.86 -1.71
CA GLY A 69 4.73 -5.14 -2.33
C GLY A 69 3.97 -6.31 -1.72
N PHE A 70 3.72 -6.27 -0.41
CA PHE A 70 2.91 -7.28 0.28
C PHE A 70 1.41 -6.96 0.28
N SER A 71 1.01 -5.70 0.38
CA SER A 71 -0.42 -5.33 0.51
C SER A 71 -1.22 -5.69 -0.73
N SER A 72 -0.78 -5.29 -1.91
CA SER A 72 -1.55 -5.46 -3.14
C SER A 72 -1.86 -6.92 -3.48
N PRO A 73 -0.88 -7.86 -3.54
CA PRO A 73 -1.17 -9.24 -3.89
C PRO A 73 -1.95 -9.99 -2.80
N ASN A 74 -1.72 -9.68 -1.51
CA ASN A 74 -2.46 -10.31 -0.42
C ASN A 74 -3.90 -9.82 -0.34
N LEU A 75 -4.17 -8.54 -0.63
CA LEU A 75 -5.52 -8.01 -0.75
C LEU A 75 -6.27 -8.71 -1.90
N LEU A 76 -5.64 -8.82 -3.08
CA LEU A 76 -6.23 -9.49 -4.22
C LEU A 76 -6.52 -10.96 -3.93
N SER A 77 -5.61 -11.66 -3.25
CA SER A 77 -5.81 -13.04 -2.81
C SER A 77 -7.00 -13.16 -1.85
N LEU A 78 -7.15 -12.25 -0.88
CA LEU A 78 -8.29 -12.23 0.04
C LEU A 78 -9.62 -12.03 -0.67
N ILE A 79 -9.67 -11.12 -1.63
CA ILE A 79 -10.87 -10.83 -2.42
C ILE A 79 -11.22 -12.04 -3.28
N SER A 80 -10.24 -12.60 -3.99
CA SER A 80 -10.44 -13.76 -4.87
C SER A 80 -10.87 -15.01 -4.08
N ASN A 81 -10.30 -15.24 -2.90
CA ASN A 81 -10.64 -16.42 -2.08
C ASN A 81 -12.04 -16.35 -1.45
N LYS A 82 -12.63 -15.15 -1.35
CA LYS A 82 -14.01 -14.95 -0.85
C LYS A 82 -15.05 -14.99 -1.96
N ALA A 83 -14.62 -14.96 -3.22
CA ALA A 83 -15.49 -15.01 -4.38
C ALA A 83 -15.81 -16.46 -4.76
N ASP A 84 -17.08 -16.73 -5.09
CA ASP A 84 -17.42 -17.98 -5.74
C ASP A 84 -16.70 -18.09 -7.09
N SER A 85 -16.32 -19.30 -7.48
CA SER A 85 -15.55 -19.55 -8.71
C SER A 85 -16.24 -18.99 -9.97
N SER A 86 -17.57 -18.94 -9.98
CA SER A 86 -18.38 -18.37 -11.07
C SER A 86 -18.34 -16.82 -11.12
N MET A 87 -18.02 -16.15 -10.00
CA MET A 87 -18.05 -14.69 -9.87
C MET A 87 -16.66 -14.04 -9.74
N GLN A 88 -15.59 -14.84 -9.78
CA GLN A 88 -14.23 -14.33 -9.60
C GLN A 88 -13.86 -13.23 -10.59
N GLY A 89 -14.24 -13.39 -11.86
CA GLY A 89 -13.98 -12.38 -12.90
C GLY A 89 -14.68 -11.06 -12.63
N GLU A 90 -15.94 -11.11 -12.20
CA GLU A 90 -16.72 -9.93 -11.87
C GLU A 90 -16.13 -9.18 -10.67
N ILE A 91 -15.82 -9.89 -9.60
CA ILE A 91 -15.26 -9.32 -8.37
C ILE A 91 -13.87 -8.70 -8.61
N LEU A 92 -13.02 -9.36 -9.40
CA LEU A 92 -11.73 -8.80 -9.80
C LEU A 92 -11.90 -7.57 -10.68
N GLY A 93 -12.90 -7.55 -11.57
CA GLY A 93 -13.27 -6.39 -12.38
C GLY A 93 -13.72 -5.20 -11.53
N ILE A 94 -14.57 -5.44 -10.53
CA ILE A 94 -15.01 -4.42 -9.56
C ILE A 94 -13.80 -3.88 -8.78
N ASN A 95 -12.92 -4.76 -8.28
CA ASN A 95 -11.72 -4.34 -7.58
C ASN A 95 -10.81 -3.47 -8.46
N GLN A 96 -10.64 -3.84 -9.73
CA GLN A 96 -9.85 -3.04 -10.67
C GLN A 96 -10.50 -1.68 -10.94
N SER A 97 -11.82 -1.62 -11.06
CA SER A 97 -12.56 -0.37 -11.25
C SER A 97 -12.41 0.57 -10.06
N VAL A 98 -12.51 0.04 -8.83
CA VAL A 98 -12.27 0.82 -7.60
C VAL A 98 -10.84 1.33 -7.53
N ASN A 99 -9.84 0.48 -7.87
CA ASN A 99 -8.44 0.89 -7.95
C ASN A 99 -8.21 2.01 -8.97
N SER A 100 -8.79 1.90 -10.16
CA SER A 100 -8.65 2.92 -11.20
C SER A 100 -9.28 4.23 -10.77
N PHE A 101 -10.45 4.20 -10.13
CA PHE A 101 -11.11 5.37 -9.58
C PHE A 101 -10.27 6.01 -8.45
N ALA A 102 -9.73 5.21 -7.55
CA ALA A 102 -8.87 5.68 -6.46
C ALA A 102 -7.58 6.35 -6.99
N GLN A 103 -7.02 5.86 -8.10
CA GLN A 103 -5.85 6.45 -8.74
C GLN A 103 -6.14 7.76 -9.48
N LEU A 104 -7.38 8.02 -9.86
CA LEU A 104 -7.81 9.28 -10.48
C LEU A 104 -7.84 10.44 -9.48
N LEU A 105 -8.20 10.18 -8.23
CA LEU A 105 -8.40 11.21 -7.21
C LEU A 105 -7.12 12.02 -6.88
N PRO A 106 -5.94 11.40 -6.62
CA PRO A 106 -4.73 12.13 -6.26
C PRO A 106 -4.30 13.18 -7.30
N PRO A 107 -4.28 12.93 -8.61
CA PRO A 107 -3.97 13.97 -9.60
C PRO A 107 -4.95 15.12 -9.61
N LEU A 108 -6.26 14.85 -9.39
CA LEU A 108 -7.30 15.88 -9.42
C LEU A 108 -7.21 16.84 -8.21
N ILE A 109 -6.97 16.30 -7.01
CA ILE A 109 -6.97 17.10 -5.78
C ILE A 109 -5.57 17.44 -5.30
N GLY A 110 -4.55 16.74 -5.80
CA GLY A 110 -3.17 16.86 -5.35
C GLY A 110 -2.60 18.26 -5.53
N GLY A 111 -2.93 18.91 -6.63
CA GLY A 111 -2.52 20.30 -6.89
C GLY A 111 -3.04 21.28 -5.85
N PHE A 112 -4.29 21.14 -5.42
CA PHE A 112 -4.88 21.97 -4.35
C PHE A 112 -4.24 21.69 -3.00
N ILE A 113 -4.00 20.41 -2.68
CA ILE A 113 -3.41 20.00 -1.40
C ILE A 113 -1.95 20.50 -1.30
N VAL A 114 -1.16 20.35 -2.37
CA VAL A 114 0.23 20.85 -2.42
C VAL A 114 0.29 22.39 -2.30
N ALA A 115 -0.69 23.09 -2.88
CA ALA A 115 -0.76 24.56 -2.78
C ALA A 115 -1.01 25.05 -1.34
N MET A 116 -1.63 24.23 -0.49
CA MET A 116 -1.82 24.55 0.94
C MET A 116 -0.53 24.29 1.75
N ASP A 117 0.08 23.14 1.58
CA ASP A 117 1.35 22.74 2.19
C ASP A 117 1.96 21.58 1.37
N ILE A 118 3.26 21.68 1.09
CA ILE A 118 4.00 20.65 0.36
C ILE A 118 4.01 19.29 1.11
N ARG A 119 3.82 19.31 2.42
CA ARG A 119 3.75 18.12 3.27
C ARG A 119 2.34 17.51 3.35
N ALA A 120 1.32 18.28 3.01
CA ALA A 120 -0.08 17.87 3.14
C ALA A 120 -0.44 16.59 2.37
N PRO A 121 0.04 16.32 1.14
CA PRO A 121 -0.23 15.07 0.45
C PRO A 121 0.25 13.83 1.22
N LEU A 122 1.40 13.91 1.88
CA LEU A 122 1.95 12.81 2.68
C LEU A 122 1.13 12.58 3.95
N LEU A 123 0.72 13.65 4.62
CA LEU A 123 -0.16 13.57 5.80
C LEU A 123 -1.51 12.94 5.43
N VAL A 124 -2.12 13.40 4.36
CA VAL A 124 -3.40 12.87 3.87
C VAL A 124 -3.26 11.39 3.50
N SER A 125 -2.27 11.04 2.67
CA SER A 125 -2.06 9.67 2.22
C SER A 125 -1.78 8.72 3.38
N GLY A 126 -0.86 9.08 4.27
CA GLY A 126 -0.52 8.26 5.43
C GLY A 126 -1.71 8.09 6.38
N SER A 127 -2.52 9.15 6.59
CA SER A 127 -3.74 9.08 7.40
C SER A 127 -4.77 8.13 6.79
N PHE A 128 -4.99 8.17 5.48
CA PHE A 128 -5.90 7.24 4.79
C PHE A 128 -5.42 5.79 4.90
N ILE A 129 -4.12 5.53 4.77
CA ILE A 129 -3.57 4.18 4.93
C ILE A 129 -3.76 3.67 6.37
N LEU A 130 -3.52 4.51 7.38
CA LEU A 130 -3.72 4.14 8.78
C LEU A 130 -5.20 3.96 9.12
N LEU A 131 -6.10 4.75 8.54
CA LEU A 131 -7.55 4.55 8.66
C LEU A 131 -7.97 3.23 8.01
N ALA A 132 -7.45 2.91 6.83
CA ALA A 132 -7.69 1.61 6.18
C ALA A 132 -7.19 0.45 7.05
N TRP A 133 -6.01 0.60 7.66
CA TRP A 133 -5.49 -0.38 8.62
C TRP A 133 -6.41 -0.54 9.84
N LEU A 134 -6.85 0.57 10.45
CA LEU A 134 -7.77 0.54 11.60
C LEU A 134 -9.10 -0.15 11.26
N THR A 135 -9.71 0.19 10.14
CA THR A 135 -10.96 -0.45 9.69
C THR A 135 -10.77 -1.93 9.43
N PHE A 136 -9.63 -2.32 8.83
CA PHE A 136 -9.30 -3.71 8.56
C PHE A 136 -9.10 -4.52 9.85
N VAL A 137 -8.38 -3.97 10.84
CA VAL A 137 -8.13 -4.64 12.13
C VAL A 137 -9.39 -4.68 13.00
N SER A 138 -10.24 -3.65 12.92
CA SER A 138 -11.50 -3.57 13.69
C SER A 138 -12.56 -4.55 13.18
N ASN A 139 -12.46 -4.97 11.94
CA ASN A 139 -13.45 -5.85 11.33
C ASN A 139 -13.34 -7.26 11.91
N ARG A 140 -14.40 -7.68 12.62
CA ARG A 140 -14.49 -9.00 13.29
C ARG A 140 -14.35 -10.17 12.33
N SER A 141 -14.73 -10.04 11.06
CA SER A 141 -14.63 -11.08 10.04
C SER A 141 -13.18 -11.51 9.72
N TYR A 142 -12.18 -10.74 10.15
CA TYR A 142 -10.77 -11.02 9.93
C TYR A 142 -9.98 -11.25 11.24
N ARG A 143 -10.68 -11.45 12.36
CA ARG A 143 -10.06 -11.67 13.67
C ARG A 143 -9.69 -13.13 13.97
N SER A 144 -10.24 -14.07 13.23
CA SER A 144 -9.94 -15.51 13.34
C SER A 144 -8.80 -15.93 12.43
#